data_2a763bccfc41527abbe346e35a9e574c
#
_entry.id   2a763bccfc41527abbe346e35a9e574c
#
_cell.length_a   1.000
_cell.length_b   1.000
_cell.length_c   1.000
_cell.angle_alpha   90.00
_cell.angle_beta   90.00
_cell.angle_gamma   90.00
#
_symmetry.space_group_name_H-M   'P 1'
#
loop_
_entity.id
_entity.type
_entity.pdbx_description
1 polymer ?
#
loop_
_entity_poly.entity_id
_entity_poly.type
_entity_poly.pdbx_seq_one_letter_code
_entity_poly.pdbx_strand_id
1 'polypeptide(L)'
;NFSRLKNIPGTLWQRIFDYRRMLNDPALKGIYRYHEFVGPVIPLKDIIYLGEGHTPMVEANLALQKKIGVRFFFKNDGQNPSASFKDRGMASALSYINFMVQKGSLSDVLAICASTGDTSAAAALYASYLQPKVKSAVLLPHKKVTPQQLSQPLGSGATVFEIPGVFDDCMKVVEALSDNYHVALLNSKNAWRILGQESFSYEIAQDLEYDVSGTAVVLPIGNAGNITAVMSGFLKFYETGIIDALPKIIGVQSEHANPVYRYYLEPDAEKRKFEPVTVKSSVAQAAMIGNPVSMPRVIHLVKRYNESADRRMVFFVEVSEQNIMDCEIAANRNGHIACTHGGESLAGLLTAKERGILDEQEIAILD
;
A
#
# COMPACT_ATOMS: atom_id res chain seq x y z
N ASN A 1 2.06 -14.29 -16.76
CA ASN A 1 1.12 -15.35 -16.49
C ASN A 1 1.51 -16.09 -15.20
N PHE A 2 0.80 -15.81 -14.10
CA PHE A 2 1.15 -16.27 -12.75
C PHE A 2 1.31 -17.81 -12.65
N SER A 3 0.50 -18.60 -13.39
CA SER A 3 0.63 -20.07 -13.42
C SER A 3 2.02 -20.55 -13.86
N ARG A 4 2.75 -19.77 -14.67
CA ARG A 4 4.11 -20.14 -15.05
C ARG A 4 5.12 -19.98 -13.93
N LEU A 5 4.88 -19.06 -13.00
CA LEU A 5 5.78 -18.84 -11.86
C LEU A 5 5.76 -20.03 -10.90
N LYS A 6 4.63 -20.72 -10.80
CA LYS A 6 4.47 -21.94 -9.97
C LYS A 6 5.28 -23.15 -10.48
N ASN A 7 5.74 -23.11 -11.73
CA ASN A 7 6.57 -24.17 -12.29
C ASN A 7 8.06 -24.06 -11.89
N ILE A 8 8.43 -22.96 -11.24
CA ILE A 8 9.79 -22.70 -10.77
C ILE A 8 9.81 -22.98 -9.26
N PRO A 9 10.76 -23.80 -8.74
CA PRO A 9 10.87 -24.05 -7.32
C PRO A 9 11.01 -22.77 -6.51
N GLY A 10 10.29 -22.67 -5.38
CA GLY A 10 10.34 -21.51 -4.50
C GLY A 10 11.75 -21.15 -4.04
N THR A 11 12.56 -22.17 -3.70
CA THR A 11 13.97 -21.98 -3.32
C THR A 11 14.84 -21.37 -4.43
N LEU A 12 14.47 -21.60 -5.70
CA LEU A 12 15.17 -20.93 -6.82
C LEU A 12 14.77 -19.46 -6.90
N TRP A 13 13.49 -19.14 -6.67
CA TRP A 13 13.05 -17.74 -6.58
C TRP A 13 13.75 -16.99 -5.44
N GLN A 14 13.87 -17.60 -4.26
CA GLN A 14 14.61 -17.03 -3.12
C GLN A 14 16.04 -16.66 -3.53
N ARG A 15 16.79 -17.60 -4.15
CA ARG A 15 18.15 -17.36 -4.65
C ARG A 15 18.22 -16.24 -5.70
N ILE A 16 17.25 -16.16 -6.60
CA ILE A 16 17.18 -15.09 -7.61
C ILE A 16 17.02 -13.73 -6.92
N PHE A 17 16.09 -13.61 -5.98
CA PHE A 17 15.84 -12.34 -5.29
C PHE A 17 17.01 -11.94 -4.40
N ASP A 18 17.66 -12.89 -3.71
CA ASP A 18 18.82 -12.62 -2.88
C ASP A 18 20.03 -12.21 -3.73
N TYR A 19 20.25 -12.85 -4.88
CA TYR A 19 21.27 -12.42 -5.82
C TYR A 19 21.02 -10.98 -6.33
N ARG A 20 19.77 -10.62 -6.62
CA ARG A 20 19.40 -9.27 -7.07
C ARG A 20 19.65 -8.18 -6.01
N ARG A 21 19.70 -8.52 -4.72
CA ARG A 21 20.11 -7.55 -3.67
C ARG A 21 21.52 -7.01 -3.90
N MET A 22 22.39 -7.79 -4.52
CA MET A 22 23.79 -7.46 -4.77
C MET A 22 24.01 -6.75 -6.11
N LEU A 23 23.02 -6.75 -7.00
CA LEU A 23 23.16 -6.13 -8.32
C LEU A 23 23.04 -4.60 -8.24
N ASN A 24 23.79 -3.94 -9.11
CA ASN A 24 23.71 -2.48 -9.28
C ASN A 24 22.80 -2.04 -10.45
N ASP A 25 22.16 -2.99 -11.15
CA ASP A 25 21.23 -2.67 -12.24
C ASP A 25 19.96 -1.98 -11.70
N PRO A 26 19.69 -0.72 -12.06
CA PRO A 26 18.48 0.00 -11.61
C PRO A 26 17.19 -0.73 -11.96
N ALA A 27 17.15 -1.44 -13.10
CA ALA A 27 15.98 -2.18 -13.56
C ALA A 27 15.63 -3.42 -12.68
N LEU A 28 16.50 -3.79 -11.75
CA LEU A 28 16.32 -4.91 -10.83
C LEU A 28 16.43 -4.47 -9.37
N LYS A 29 16.34 -3.15 -9.10
CA LYS A 29 16.30 -2.58 -7.75
C LYS A 29 14.88 -2.30 -7.27
N GLY A 30 14.75 -1.94 -6.02
CA GLY A 30 13.49 -1.58 -5.40
C GLY A 30 12.43 -2.65 -5.61
N ILE A 31 11.25 -2.26 -6.02
CA ILE A 31 10.15 -3.19 -6.29
C ILE A 31 10.46 -4.17 -7.41
N TYR A 32 11.32 -3.79 -8.37
CA TYR A 32 11.66 -4.61 -9.54
C TYR A 32 12.69 -5.70 -9.26
N ARG A 33 13.18 -5.79 -8.02
CA ARG A 33 13.83 -7.02 -7.56
C ARG A 33 12.95 -8.25 -7.81
N TYR A 34 11.63 -8.03 -7.74
CA TYR A 34 10.57 -9.03 -7.95
C TYR A 34 9.87 -8.84 -9.30
N HIS A 35 10.61 -8.48 -10.33
CA HIS A 35 10.11 -8.09 -11.66
C HIS A 35 9.06 -9.06 -12.22
N GLU A 36 9.26 -10.36 -12.09
CA GLU A 36 8.35 -11.38 -12.61
C GLU A 36 6.99 -11.38 -11.90
N PHE A 37 6.91 -10.79 -10.70
CA PHE A 37 5.69 -10.68 -9.90
C PHE A 37 5.01 -9.32 -10.03
N VAL A 38 5.79 -8.24 -10.16
CA VAL A 38 5.25 -6.86 -10.16
C VAL A 38 5.10 -6.25 -11.56
N GLY A 39 5.81 -6.77 -12.57
CA GLY A 39 5.79 -6.19 -13.90
C GLY A 39 6.27 -7.13 -15.03
N PRO A 40 5.79 -8.40 -15.10
CA PRO A 40 6.38 -9.42 -15.97
C PRO A 40 6.33 -9.12 -17.48
N VAL A 41 5.51 -8.17 -17.89
CA VAL A 41 5.38 -7.76 -19.30
C VAL A 41 6.17 -6.50 -19.65
N ILE A 42 6.75 -5.84 -18.63
CA ILE A 42 7.50 -4.61 -18.80
C ILE A 42 8.96 -4.99 -19.10
N PRO A 43 9.51 -4.63 -20.27
CA PRO A 43 10.94 -4.86 -20.56
C PRO A 43 11.82 -4.09 -19.56
N LEU A 44 12.94 -4.67 -19.15
CA LEU A 44 13.84 -4.05 -18.16
C LEU A 44 14.28 -2.63 -18.55
N LYS A 45 14.50 -2.37 -19.84
CA LYS A 45 14.87 -1.03 -20.36
C LYS A 45 13.79 0.04 -20.19
N ASP A 46 12.55 -0.35 -19.99
CA ASP A 46 11.39 0.55 -19.86
C ASP A 46 10.98 0.78 -18.40
N ILE A 47 11.68 0.15 -17.46
CA ILE A 47 11.47 0.31 -16.02
C ILE A 47 11.90 1.71 -15.57
N ILE A 48 11.07 2.32 -14.73
CA ILE A 48 11.38 3.54 -14.00
C ILE A 48 11.68 3.15 -12.56
N TYR A 49 12.87 3.54 -12.10
CA TYR A 49 13.28 3.38 -10.72
C TYR A 49 13.76 4.73 -10.17
N LEU A 50 13.05 5.28 -9.21
CA LEU A 50 13.38 6.55 -8.54
C LEU A 50 13.88 6.34 -7.10
N GLY A 51 14.06 5.10 -6.68
CA GLY A 51 14.50 4.74 -5.33
C GLY A 51 13.41 4.11 -4.46
N GLU A 52 12.24 3.82 -5.04
CA GLU A 52 11.13 3.19 -4.31
C GLU A 52 11.42 1.71 -3.98
N GLY A 53 10.80 1.28 -2.89
CA GLY A 53 10.94 -0.07 -2.38
C GLY A 53 12.25 -0.31 -1.63
N HIS A 54 12.41 -1.53 -1.15
CA HIS A 54 13.54 -1.92 -0.29
C HIS A 54 13.70 -0.99 0.92
N THR A 55 12.57 -0.60 1.46
CA THR A 55 12.50 0.30 2.62
C THR A 55 13.02 -0.43 3.88
N PRO A 56 13.63 0.29 4.81
CA PRO A 56 14.17 -0.31 6.02
C PRO A 56 13.10 -0.99 6.87
N MET A 57 13.43 -2.15 7.41
CA MET A 57 12.70 -2.81 8.48
C MET A 57 13.49 -2.63 9.78
N VAL A 58 13.05 -1.72 10.66
CA VAL A 58 13.78 -1.28 11.84
C VAL A 58 13.11 -1.78 13.10
N GLU A 59 13.83 -2.53 13.91
CA GLU A 59 13.31 -3.04 15.19
C GLU A 59 13.02 -1.88 16.16
N ALA A 60 11.85 -1.92 16.80
CA ALA A 60 11.54 -1.00 17.87
C ALA A 60 12.47 -1.21 19.05
N ASN A 61 12.84 -0.14 19.77
CA ASN A 61 13.69 -0.27 20.92
C ASN A 61 13.01 -1.03 22.08
N LEU A 62 13.81 -1.57 23.01
CA LEU A 62 13.30 -2.39 24.12
C LEU A 62 12.30 -1.63 25.01
N ALA A 63 12.43 -0.31 25.15
CA ALA A 63 11.51 0.48 25.96
C ALA A 63 10.11 0.51 25.34
N LEU A 64 10.04 0.71 24.01
CA LEU A 64 8.79 0.71 23.29
C LEU A 64 8.19 -0.70 23.20
N GLN A 65 8.99 -1.74 22.95
CA GLN A 65 8.53 -3.13 22.98
C GLN A 65 7.94 -3.52 24.34
N LYS A 66 8.59 -3.14 25.45
CA LYS A 66 8.06 -3.39 26.81
C LYS A 66 6.74 -2.66 27.07
N LYS A 67 6.60 -1.44 26.56
CA LYS A 67 5.36 -0.66 26.70
C LYS A 67 4.19 -1.34 25.95
N ILE A 68 4.46 -1.87 24.77
CA ILE A 68 3.44 -2.54 23.92
C ILE A 68 3.24 -4.01 24.35
N GLY A 69 4.30 -4.66 24.86
CA GLY A 69 4.26 -6.07 25.28
C GLY A 69 4.40 -7.06 24.11
N VAL A 70 4.98 -6.63 22.99
CA VAL A 70 5.21 -7.43 21.79
C VAL A 70 6.55 -7.00 21.16
N ARG A 71 7.30 -7.94 20.58
CA ARG A 71 8.43 -7.63 19.72
C ARG A 71 7.93 -7.18 18.35
N PHE A 72 8.40 -6.03 17.85
CA PHE A 72 7.94 -5.53 16.57
C PHE A 72 8.96 -4.65 15.85
N PHE A 73 8.73 -4.48 14.56
CA PHE A 73 9.53 -3.71 13.63
C PHE A 73 8.65 -2.68 12.91
N PHE A 74 9.24 -1.54 12.55
CA PHE A 74 8.66 -0.61 11.60
C PHE A 74 9.23 -0.91 10.21
N LYS A 75 8.38 -1.19 9.22
CA LYS A 75 8.71 -1.20 7.81
C LYS A 75 8.45 0.19 7.27
N ASN A 76 9.51 0.99 7.14
CA ASN A 76 9.40 2.42 6.97
C ASN A 76 9.19 2.85 5.50
N ASP A 77 7.97 2.75 5.02
CA ASP A 77 7.59 3.20 3.66
C ASP A 77 7.62 4.74 3.49
N GLY A 78 7.79 5.50 4.57
CA GLY A 78 8.12 6.92 4.52
C GLY A 78 9.48 7.23 3.90
N GLN A 79 10.34 6.25 3.66
CA GLN A 79 11.61 6.41 2.95
C GLN A 79 11.52 6.22 1.42
N ASN A 80 10.34 5.99 0.89
CA ASN A 80 10.13 6.04 -0.56
C ASN A 80 10.29 7.48 -1.09
N PRO A 81 10.52 7.69 -2.40
CA PRO A 81 10.85 9.01 -2.99
C PRO A 81 9.87 10.14 -2.67
N SER A 82 8.56 9.88 -2.64
CA SER A 82 7.54 10.85 -2.24
C SER A 82 7.09 10.71 -0.77
N ALA A 83 7.89 10.00 0.03
CA ALA A 83 7.64 9.68 1.44
C ALA A 83 6.37 8.85 1.69
N SER A 84 6.00 7.96 0.77
CA SER A 84 4.79 7.16 0.88
C SER A 84 4.89 5.82 0.13
N PHE A 85 4.19 4.79 0.63
CA PHE A 85 4.03 3.49 -0.07
C PHE A 85 3.37 3.63 -1.46
N LYS A 86 2.75 4.78 -1.77
CA LYS A 86 2.15 5.06 -3.08
C LYS A 86 3.16 4.98 -4.22
N ASP A 87 4.43 5.26 -3.93
CA ASP A 87 5.53 5.18 -4.90
C ASP A 87 5.67 3.78 -5.50
N ARG A 88 5.52 2.73 -4.69
CA ARG A 88 5.55 1.34 -5.17
C ARG A 88 4.55 1.11 -6.29
N GLY A 89 3.33 1.62 -6.10
CA GLY A 89 2.28 1.52 -7.10
C GLY A 89 2.52 2.40 -8.32
N MET A 90 3.02 3.61 -8.13
CA MET A 90 3.30 4.53 -9.24
C MET A 90 4.47 4.06 -10.09
N ALA A 91 5.52 3.50 -9.50
CA ALA A 91 6.63 2.90 -10.24
C ALA A 91 6.14 1.84 -11.22
N SER A 92 5.31 0.89 -10.77
CA SER A 92 4.74 -0.14 -11.63
C SER A 92 3.83 0.44 -12.72
N ALA A 93 2.91 1.33 -12.36
CA ALA A 93 1.95 1.92 -13.30
C ALA A 93 2.63 2.78 -14.37
N LEU A 94 3.57 3.64 -13.97
CA LEU A 94 4.26 4.54 -14.90
C LEU A 94 5.31 3.79 -15.75
N SER A 95 5.96 2.74 -15.22
CA SER A 95 6.80 1.88 -16.05
C SER A 95 5.99 1.16 -17.14
N TYR A 96 4.78 0.71 -16.83
CA TYR A 96 3.89 0.15 -17.84
C TYR A 96 3.48 1.19 -18.89
N ILE A 97 3.14 2.40 -18.48
CA ILE A 97 2.85 3.50 -19.40
C ILE A 97 4.07 3.82 -20.26
N ASN A 98 5.27 3.90 -19.66
CA ASN A 98 6.51 4.11 -20.40
C ASN A 98 6.71 3.03 -21.47
N PHE A 99 6.56 1.75 -21.10
CA PHE A 99 6.62 0.64 -22.07
C PHE A 99 5.64 0.83 -23.23
N MET A 100 4.38 1.22 -22.96
CA MET A 100 3.37 1.43 -24.00
C MET A 100 3.73 2.61 -24.92
N VAL A 101 4.30 3.68 -24.36
CA VAL A 101 4.81 4.83 -25.12
C VAL A 101 6.02 4.45 -25.98
N GLN A 102 7.00 3.74 -25.41
CA GLN A 102 8.18 3.29 -26.16
C GLN A 102 7.84 2.31 -27.29
N LYS A 103 6.81 1.48 -27.08
CA LYS A 103 6.28 0.57 -28.12
C LYS A 103 5.50 1.29 -29.20
N GLY A 104 5.18 2.57 -29.05
CA GLY A 104 4.36 3.34 -29.98
C GLY A 104 2.85 3.04 -29.89
N SER A 105 2.41 2.36 -28.81
CA SER A 105 0.98 2.07 -28.59
C SER A 105 0.23 3.24 -27.93
N LEU A 106 0.96 4.16 -27.32
CA LEU A 106 0.43 5.39 -26.72
C LEU A 106 1.28 6.57 -27.15
N SER A 107 0.64 7.73 -27.39
CA SER A 107 1.30 9.01 -27.63
C SER A 107 0.64 10.06 -26.74
N ASP A 108 1.41 11.04 -26.26
CA ASP A 108 0.91 12.19 -25.51
C ASP A 108 -0.04 11.81 -24.36
N VAL A 109 0.43 10.98 -23.44
CA VAL A 109 -0.36 10.45 -22.34
C VAL A 109 -0.61 11.53 -21.29
N LEU A 110 -1.86 11.71 -20.90
CA LEU A 110 -2.24 12.45 -19.69
C LEU A 110 -2.46 11.46 -18.55
N ALA A 111 -1.56 11.47 -17.57
CA ALA A 111 -1.71 10.75 -16.32
C ALA A 111 -2.53 11.61 -15.35
N ILE A 112 -3.67 11.11 -14.90
CA ILE A 112 -4.61 11.88 -14.09
C ILE A 112 -4.97 11.17 -12.79
N CYS A 113 -5.09 11.91 -11.70
CA CYS A 113 -5.64 11.41 -10.46
C CYS A 113 -6.44 12.48 -9.71
N ALA A 114 -7.42 12.04 -8.93
CA ALA A 114 -8.04 12.85 -7.89
C ALA A 114 -7.45 12.42 -6.55
N SER A 115 -6.73 13.31 -5.87
CA SER A 115 -6.18 13.05 -4.54
C SER A 115 -5.65 14.33 -3.90
N THR A 116 -5.96 14.53 -2.63
CA THR A 116 -5.46 15.64 -1.82
C THR A 116 -4.15 15.33 -1.08
N GLY A 117 -3.55 14.15 -1.29
CA GLY A 117 -2.38 13.70 -0.52
C GLY A 117 -1.38 12.90 -1.36
N ASP A 118 -0.78 11.88 -0.75
CA ASP A 118 0.35 11.11 -1.28
C ASP A 118 0.14 10.53 -2.69
N THR A 119 -1.10 10.19 -3.07
CA THR A 119 -1.35 9.67 -4.42
C THR A 119 -1.05 10.72 -5.49
N SER A 120 -1.43 11.98 -5.27
CA SER A 120 -1.12 13.07 -6.21
C SER A 120 0.36 13.40 -6.22
N ALA A 121 1.02 13.39 -5.06
CA ALA A 121 2.44 13.62 -4.92
C ALA A 121 3.25 12.57 -5.71
N ALA A 122 2.99 11.30 -5.46
CA ALA A 122 3.66 10.20 -6.15
C ALA A 122 3.35 10.19 -7.67
N ALA A 123 2.09 10.39 -8.07
CA ALA A 123 1.71 10.43 -9.49
C ALA A 123 2.43 11.55 -10.25
N ALA A 124 2.49 12.74 -9.66
CA ALA A 124 3.17 13.88 -10.25
C ALA A 124 4.69 13.64 -10.37
N LEU A 125 5.32 13.11 -9.31
CA LEU A 125 6.74 12.80 -9.28
C LEU A 125 7.12 11.81 -10.41
N TYR A 126 6.45 10.66 -10.48
CA TYR A 126 6.79 9.64 -11.49
C TYR A 126 6.44 10.07 -12.91
N ALA A 127 5.36 10.83 -13.11
CA ALA A 127 5.02 11.38 -14.42
C ALA A 127 6.03 12.43 -14.87
N SER A 128 6.56 13.24 -13.96
CA SER A 128 7.59 14.25 -14.29
C SER A 128 8.86 13.64 -14.88
N TYR A 129 9.21 12.44 -14.44
CA TYR A 129 10.35 11.70 -14.97
C TYR A 129 10.18 11.30 -16.45
N LEU A 130 8.94 11.22 -16.93
CA LEU A 130 8.61 10.81 -18.30
C LEU A 130 8.32 11.98 -19.25
N GLN A 131 8.50 13.22 -18.79
CA GLN A 131 8.27 14.38 -19.66
C GLN A 131 9.21 14.36 -20.89
N PRO A 132 8.78 14.92 -22.03
CA PRO A 132 7.46 15.55 -22.29
C PRO A 132 6.34 14.58 -22.70
N LYS A 133 6.63 13.27 -22.82
CA LYS A 133 5.72 12.25 -23.36
C LYS A 133 4.54 11.94 -22.44
N VAL A 134 4.73 12.09 -21.13
CA VAL A 134 3.67 11.91 -20.13
C VAL A 134 3.49 13.23 -19.38
N LYS A 135 2.29 13.77 -19.42
CA LYS A 135 1.88 14.95 -18.64
C LYS A 135 1.05 14.48 -17.45
N SER A 136 1.10 15.19 -16.34
CA SER A 136 0.31 14.87 -15.17
C SER A 136 -0.71 15.97 -14.86
N ALA A 137 -1.90 15.54 -14.46
CA ALA A 137 -2.94 16.40 -13.94
C ALA A 137 -3.47 15.85 -12.61
N VAL A 138 -3.67 16.75 -11.66
CA VAL A 138 -4.23 16.45 -10.35
C VAL A 138 -5.51 17.25 -10.14
N LEU A 139 -6.60 16.57 -9.82
CA LEU A 139 -7.88 17.20 -9.51
C LEU A 139 -8.07 17.22 -7.99
N LEU A 140 -8.41 18.41 -7.48
CA LEU A 140 -8.57 18.68 -6.06
C LEU A 140 -9.88 19.43 -5.79
N PRO A 141 -10.52 19.22 -4.64
CA PRO A 141 -11.68 20.02 -4.27
C PRO A 141 -11.24 21.43 -3.89
N HIS A 142 -11.93 22.43 -4.48
CA HIS A 142 -11.61 23.85 -4.32
C HIS A 142 -11.57 24.28 -2.84
N LYS A 143 -10.48 24.95 -2.45
CA LYS A 143 -10.23 25.46 -1.08
C LYS A 143 -10.28 24.43 0.05
N LYS A 144 -10.11 23.12 -0.25
CA LYS A 144 -10.12 22.04 0.74
C LYS A 144 -8.77 21.32 0.87
N VAL A 145 -7.71 21.95 0.38
CA VAL A 145 -6.33 21.41 0.43
C VAL A 145 -5.40 22.42 1.06
N THR A 146 -4.42 21.92 1.77
CA THR A 146 -3.38 22.77 2.38
C THR A 146 -2.27 23.09 1.38
N PRO A 147 -1.53 24.20 1.56
CA PRO A 147 -0.35 24.50 0.75
C PRO A 147 0.67 23.36 0.72
N GLN A 148 0.83 22.63 1.82
CA GLN A 148 1.73 21.47 1.92
C GLN A 148 1.31 20.33 0.99
N GLN A 149 0.02 20.05 0.90
CA GLN A 149 -0.52 19.04 -0.01
C GLN A 149 -0.37 19.43 -1.49
N LEU A 150 -0.34 20.73 -1.79
CA LEU A 150 -0.13 21.23 -3.16
C LEU A 150 1.36 21.33 -3.54
N SER A 151 2.25 21.50 -2.59
CA SER A 151 3.66 21.80 -2.85
C SER A 151 4.35 20.75 -3.71
N GLN A 152 4.11 19.49 -3.44
CA GLN A 152 4.76 18.37 -4.14
C GLN A 152 4.25 18.18 -5.58
N PRO A 153 2.94 18.13 -5.85
CA PRO A 153 2.42 18.08 -7.23
C PRO A 153 2.84 19.29 -8.07
N LEU A 154 2.77 20.49 -7.53
CA LEU A 154 3.18 21.71 -8.22
C LEU A 154 4.70 21.74 -8.47
N GLY A 155 5.49 21.36 -7.47
CA GLY A 155 6.94 21.28 -7.59
C GLY A 155 7.40 20.24 -8.61
N SER A 156 6.62 19.19 -8.86
CA SER A 156 6.83 18.18 -9.91
C SER A 156 6.29 18.60 -11.29
N GLY A 157 5.74 19.81 -11.42
CA GLY A 157 5.23 20.33 -12.69
C GLY A 157 3.89 19.75 -13.13
N ALA A 158 3.09 19.19 -12.23
CA ALA A 158 1.75 18.74 -12.53
C ALA A 158 0.80 19.93 -12.73
N THR A 159 -0.14 19.79 -13.66
CA THR A 159 -1.26 20.74 -13.77
C THR A 159 -2.28 20.44 -12.69
N VAL A 160 -2.55 21.40 -11.82
CA VAL A 160 -3.52 21.24 -10.73
C VAL A 160 -4.83 21.92 -11.10
N PHE A 161 -5.92 21.16 -11.04
CA PHE A 161 -7.28 21.66 -11.27
C PHE A 161 -8.06 21.65 -9.96
N GLU A 162 -8.55 22.80 -9.54
CA GLU A 162 -9.48 22.92 -8.43
C GLU A 162 -10.91 22.76 -8.93
N ILE A 163 -11.60 21.73 -8.46
CA ILE A 163 -12.97 21.40 -8.85
C ILE A 163 -13.94 21.88 -7.76
N PRO A 164 -15.02 22.62 -8.10
CA PRO A 164 -16.07 22.91 -7.13
C PRO A 164 -16.71 21.65 -6.59
N GLY A 165 -16.86 21.56 -5.25
CA GLY A 165 -17.50 20.42 -4.60
C GLY A 165 -16.61 19.70 -3.59
N VAL A 166 -16.73 18.38 -3.53
CA VAL A 166 -16.00 17.48 -2.62
C VAL A 166 -15.12 16.50 -3.40
N PHE A 167 -14.37 15.69 -2.69
CA PHE A 167 -13.48 14.68 -3.30
C PHE A 167 -14.21 13.74 -4.29
N ASP A 168 -15.43 13.32 -3.96
CA ASP A 168 -16.23 12.45 -4.83
C ASP A 168 -16.60 13.11 -6.17
N ASP A 169 -16.74 14.43 -6.19
CA ASP A 169 -16.99 15.18 -7.44
C ASP A 169 -15.73 15.21 -8.31
N CYS A 170 -14.54 15.36 -7.72
CA CYS A 170 -13.28 15.19 -8.43
C CYS A 170 -13.16 13.79 -9.03
N MET A 171 -13.54 12.75 -8.27
CA MET A 171 -13.51 11.36 -8.75
C MET A 171 -14.45 11.15 -9.95
N LYS A 172 -15.68 11.69 -9.92
CA LYS A 172 -16.62 11.61 -11.05
C LYS A 172 -16.03 12.24 -12.32
N VAL A 173 -15.39 13.40 -12.19
CA VAL A 173 -14.74 14.07 -13.33
C VAL A 173 -13.61 13.20 -13.90
N VAL A 174 -12.74 12.66 -13.04
CA VAL A 174 -11.62 11.83 -13.48
C VAL A 174 -12.10 10.54 -14.15
N GLU A 175 -13.14 9.89 -13.61
CA GLU A 175 -13.76 8.71 -14.20
C GLU A 175 -14.39 9.03 -15.56
N ALA A 176 -15.15 10.10 -15.67
CA ALA A 176 -15.74 10.55 -16.94
C ALA A 176 -14.67 10.88 -17.99
N LEU A 177 -13.54 11.48 -17.59
CA LEU A 177 -12.41 11.71 -18.49
C LEU A 177 -11.77 10.39 -18.94
N SER A 178 -11.63 9.43 -18.03
CA SER A 178 -11.06 8.11 -18.36
C SER A 178 -11.95 7.28 -19.29
N ASP A 179 -13.26 7.43 -19.17
CA ASP A 179 -14.24 6.71 -20.02
C ASP A 179 -14.34 7.30 -21.44
N ASN A 180 -14.10 8.60 -21.59
CA ASN A 180 -14.31 9.32 -22.87
C ASN A 180 -13.01 9.68 -23.59
N TYR A 181 -11.86 9.64 -22.92
CA TYR A 181 -10.58 10.06 -23.49
C TYR A 181 -9.47 9.08 -23.15
N HIS A 182 -8.40 9.06 -23.92
CA HIS A 182 -7.19 8.25 -23.67
C HIS A 182 -6.35 8.87 -22.55
N VAL A 183 -6.83 8.79 -21.32
CA VAL A 183 -6.12 9.22 -20.13
C VAL A 183 -5.74 8.03 -19.26
N ALA A 184 -4.60 8.11 -18.60
CA ALA A 184 -4.15 7.10 -17.65
C ALA A 184 -4.66 7.44 -16.25
N LEU A 185 -5.68 6.72 -15.77
CA LEU A 185 -6.21 6.89 -14.43
C LEU A 185 -5.26 6.27 -13.40
N LEU A 186 -4.73 7.09 -12.47
CA LEU A 186 -3.77 6.69 -11.44
C LEU A 186 -4.38 6.61 -10.02
N ASN A 187 -5.68 6.43 -9.90
CA ASN A 187 -6.34 6.21 -8.61
C ASN A 187 -6.24 4.74 -8.13
N SER A 188 -6.79 4.46 -6.95
CA SER A 188 -6.68 3.15 -6.28
C SER A 188 -7.33 1.97 -7.04
N LYS A 189 -8.11 2.25 -8.10
CA LYS A 189 -8.66 1.22 -9.00
C LYS A 189 -7.62 0.63 -9.97
N ASN A 190 -6.50 1.30 -10.19
CA ASN A 190 -5.48 0.88 -11.16
C ASN A 190 -4.80 -0.42 -10.74
N ALA A 191 -4.91 -1.46 -11.55
CA ALA A 191 -4.37 -2.78 -11.26
C ALA A 191 -2.83 -2.80 -11.18
N TRP A 192 -2.13 -2.02 -12.00
CA TRP A 192 -0.68 -1.93 -11.96
C TRP A 192 -0.18 -1.34 -10.64
N ARG A 193 -0.93 -0.38 -10.06
CA ARG A 193 -0.61 0.13 -8.74
C ARG A 193 -0.67 -0.95 -7.67
N ILE A 194 -1.69 -1.81 -7.72
CA ILE A 194 -1.80 -2.94 -6.77
C ILE A 194 -0.60 -3.88 -6.93
N LEU A 195 -0.23 -4.22 -8.17
CA LEU A 195 0.93 -5.08 -8.42
C LEU A 195 2.22 -4.49 -7.84
N GLY A 196 2.48 -3.20 -8.02
CA GLY A 196 3.65 -2.55 -7.43
C GLY A 196 3.64 -2.58 -5.90
N GLN A 197 2.48 -2.36 -5.27
CA GLN A 197 2.32 -2.38 -3.82
C GLN A 197 2.48 -3.80 -3.22
N GLU A 198 2.26 -4.87 -3.98
CA GLU A 198 2.54 -6.24 -3.52
C GLU A 198 4.00 -6.44 -3.10
N SER A 199 4.92 -5.64 -3.62
CA SER A 199 6.35 -5.68 -3.27
C SER A 199 6.63 -5.49 -1.78
N PHE A 200 5.74 -4.82 -1.04
CA PHE A 200 5.84 -4.68 0.41
C PHE A 200 5.89 -6.06 1.11
N SER A 201 5.01 -6.98 0.70
CA SER A 201 4.98 -8.35 1.23
C SER A 201 6.22 -9.15 0.84
N TYR A 202 6.69 -8.95 -0.39
CA TYR A 202 7.88 -9.64 -0.91
C TYR A 202 9.14 -9.23 -0.16
N GLU A 203 9.25 -7.95 0.16
CA GLU A 203 10.35 -7.41 0.95
C GLU A 203 10.33 -7.93 2.38
N ILE A 204 9.16 -7.92 3.05
CA ILE A 204 9.02 -8.49 4.40
C ILE A 204 9.43 -9.95 4.41
N ALA A 205 8.95 -10.75 3.45
CA ALA A 205 9.33 -12.15 3.36
C ALA A 205 10.84 -12.31 3.17
N GLN A 206 11.47 -11.53 2.30
CA GLN A 206 12.91 -11.58 2.08
C GLN A 206 13.72 -11.06 3.27
N ASP A 207 13.26 -10.01 3.96
CA ASP A 207 13.92 -9.45 5.15
C ASP A 207 13.85 -10.42 6.35
N LEU A 208 12.85 -11.31 6.37
CA LEU A 208 12.70 -12.41 7.33
C LEU A 208 13.25 -13.75 6.81
N GLU A 209 14.16 -13.72 5.83
CA GLU A 209 14.77 -14.94 5.24
C GLU A 209 13.73 -15.96 4.76
N TYR A 210 12.57 -15.45 4.30
CA TYR A 210 11.39 -16.19 3.81
C TYR A 210 10.64 -17.02 4.86
N ASP A 211 11.01 -16.93 6.13
CA ASP A 211 10.22 -17.49 7.23
C ASP A 211 9.34 -16.39 7.86
N VAL A 212 8.10 -16.38 7.46
CA VAL A 212 7.06 -15.47 7.98
C VAL A 212 6.13 -16.17 8.99
N SER A 213 6.47 -17.39 9.41
CA SER A 213 5.72 -18.09 10.45
C SER A 213 5.79 -17.30 11.77
N GLY A 214 4.68 -17.26 12.52
CA GLY A 214 4.62 -16.48 13.75
C GLY A 214 4.77 -14.96 13.56
N THR A 215 4.50 -14.45 12.34
CA THR A 215 4.57 -13.02 12.05
C THR A 215 3.16 -12.44 11.86
N ALA A 216 2.96 -11.21 12.30
CA ALA A 216 1.78 -10.40 12.02
C ALA A 216 2.16 -9.11 11.31
N VAL A 217 1.45 -8.75 10.24
CA VAL A 217 1.62 -7.49 9.52
C VAL A 217 0.45 -6.56 9.85
N VAL A 218 0.76 -5.39 10.38
CA VAL A 218 -0.22 -4.40 10.86
C VAL A 218 -0.17 -3.19 9.96
N LEU A 219 -1.32 -2.81 9.38
CA LEU A 219 -1.36 -1.71 8.42
C LEU A 219 -2.68 -0.93 8.48
N PRO A 220 -2.63 0.40 8.25
CA PRO A 220 -3.80 1.25 8.23
C PRO A 220 -4.62 1.02 6.97
N ILE A 221 -5.93 1.24 7.05
CA ILE A 221 -6.85 1.04 5.94
C ILE A 221 -7.60 2.33 5.60
N GLY A 222 -7.31 2.91 4.44
CA GLY A 222 -8.15 3.91 3.79
C GLY A 222 -9.00 3.29 2.68
N ASN A 223 -8.65 3.51 1.40
CA ASN A 223 -9.31 2.89 0.23
C ASN A 223 -9.11 1.36 0.10
N ALA A 224 -8.43 0.76 1.06
CA ALA A 224 -8.14 -0.67 1.16
C ALA A 224 -7.30 -1.26 0.01
N GLY A 225 -6.68 -0.42 -0.83
CA GLY A 225 -5.78 -0.88 -1.90
C GLY A 225 -4.53 -1.55 -1.33
N ASN A 226 -3.91 -0.95 -0.31
CA ASN A 226 -2.67 -1.46 0.28
C ASN A 226 -2.87 -2.84 0.94
N ILE A 227 -3.86 -3.00 1.80
CA ILE A 227 -4.12 -4.29 2.45
C ILE A 227 -4.44 -5.40 1.42
N THR A 228 -5.13 -5.07 0.33
CA THR A 228 -5.38 -6.05 -0.75
C THR A 228 -4.11 -6.42 -1.48
N ALA A 229 -3.19 -5.49 -1.69
CA ALA A 229 -1.88 -5.77 -2.28
C ALA A 229 -1.03 -6.64 -1.35
N VAL A 230 -0.99 -6.31 -0.06
CA VAL A 230 -0.24 -7.08 0.94
C VAL A 230 -0.73 -8.52 1.04
N MET A 231 -2.05 -8.74 1.14
CA MET A 231 -2.62 -10.10 1.12
C MET A 231 -2.30 -10.83 -0.19
N SER A 232 -2.46 -10.16 -1.33
CA SER A 232 -2.17 -10.75 -2.65
C SER A 232 -0.71 -11.14 -2.79
N GLY A 233 0.20 -10.30 -2.31
CA GLY A 233 1.64 -10.56 -2.35
C GLY A 233 2.03 -11.80 -1.55
N PHE A 234 1.61 -11.91 -0.30
CA PHE A 234 1.88 -13.11 0.50
C PHE A 234 1.24 -14.36 -0.09
N LEU A 235 0.00 -14.27 -0.60
CA LEU A 235 -0.64 -15.41 -1.29
C LEU A 235 0.17 -15.87 -2.51
N LYS A 236 0.69 -14.95 -3.31
CA LYS A 236 1.52 -15.32 -4.47
C LYS A 236 2.80 -16.02 -4.06
N PHE A 237 3.47 -15.55 -3.02
CA PHE A 237 4.69 -16.20 -2.50
C PHE A 237 4.39 -17.57 -1.90
N TYR A 238 3.28 -17.69 -1.17
CA TYR A 238 2.82 -18.96 -0.64
C TYR A 238 2.47 -19.97 -1.74
N GLU A 239 1.68 -19.55 -2.72
CA GLU A 239 1.26 -20.41 -3.83
C GLU A 239 2.40 -20.81 -4.78
N THR A 240 3.51 -20.09 -4.78
CA THR A 240 4.72 -20.42 -5.54
C THR A 240 5.77 -21.16 -4.71
N GLY A 241 5.46 -21.47 -3.44
CA GLY A 241 6.37 -22.17 -2.53
C GLY A 241 7.62 -21.37 -2.13
N ILE A 242 7.55 -20.03 -2.25
CA ILE A 242 8.63 -19.13 -1.80
C ILE A 242 8.60 -18.98 -0.28
N ILE A 243 7.41 -19.00 0.30
CA ILE A 243 7.16 -19.07 1.75
C ILE A 243 6.26 -20.26 2.04
N ASP A 244 6.45 -20.90 3.20
CA ASP A 244 5.71 -22.12 3.60
C ASP A 244 4.51 -21.80 4.50
N ALA A 245 4.38 -20.57 4.99
CA ALA A 245 3.30 -20.11 5.84
C ALA A 245 2.80 -18.73 5.42
N LEU A 246 1.58 -18.38 5.81
CA LEU A 246 1.02 -17.04 5.65
C LEU A 246 1.11 -16.29 6.99
N PRO A 247 1.58 -15.03 7.03
CA PRO A 247 1.56 -14.23 8.24
C PRO A 247 0.13 -13.80 8.60
N LYS A 248 -0.13 -13.43 9.86
CA LYS A 248 -1.36 -12.73 10.22
C LYS A 248 -1.40 -11.35 9.57
N ILE A 249 -2.57 -10.91 9.14
CA ILE A 249 -2.81 -9.56 8.63
C ILE A 249 -3.76 -8.86 9.59
N ILE A 250 -3.37 -7.70 10.09
CA ILE A 250 -4.17 -6.88 10.99
C ILE A 250 -4.41 -5.54 10.32
N GLY A 251 -5.63 -5.33 9.84
CA GLY A 251 -6.07 -4.07 9.26
C GLY A 251 -6.59 -3.14 10.34
N VAL A 252 -6.12 -1.89 10.34
CA VAL A 252 -6.46 -0.90 11.36
C VAL A 252 -7.29 0.22 10.74
N GLN A 253 -8.33 0.66 11.45
CA GLN A 253 -9.09 1.85 11.08
C GLN A 253 -9.38 2.71 12.31
N SER A 254 -9.37 4.04 12.11
CA SER A 254 -9.86 4.97 13.11
C SER A 254 -11.36 4.79 13.34
N GLU A 255 -11.82 4.98 14.58
CA GLU A 255 -13.23 5.00 14.94
C GLU A 255 -14.06 6.02 14.14
N HIS A 256 -13.41 7.00 13.52
CA HIS A 256 -14.03 8.03 12.70
C HIS A 256 -14.23 7.62 11.23
N ALA A 257 -13.58 6.51 10.77
CA ALA A 257 -13.69 6.01 9.40
C ALA A 257 -13.43 4.49 9.34
N ASN A 258 -14.36 3.69 9.83
CA ASN A 258 -14.19 2.26 10.13
C ASN A 258 -15.09 1.28 9.36
N PRO A 259 -15.42 1.49 8.06
CA PRO A 259 -16.41 0.65 7.36
C PRO A 259 -15.97 -0.81 7.22
N VAL A 260 -14.66 -1.09 7.05
CA VAL A 260 -14.15 -2.46 6.93
C VAL A 260 -14.23 -3.18 8.27
N TYR A 261 -13.83 -2.51 9.35
CA TYR A 261 -13.95 -3.04 10.70
C TYR A 261 -15.40 -3.41 11.02
N ARG A 262 -16.35 -2.50 10.76
CA ARG A 262 -17.79 -2.76 10.99
C ARG A 262 -18.32 -3.95 10.22
N TYR A 263 -17.92 -4.12 8.97
CA TYR A 263 -18.30 -5.27 8.16
C TYR A 263 -17.85 -6.60 8.79
N TYR A 264 -16.65 -6.63 9.38
CA TYR A 264 -16.11 -7.84 9.99
C TYR A 264 -16.45 -8.03 11.48
N LEU A 265 -17.21 -7.11 12.09
CA LEU A 265 -17.81 -7.32 13.40
C LEU A 265 -18.86 -8.44 13.39
N GLU A 266 -19.57 -8.61 12.27
CA GLU A 266 -20.49 -9.73 12.10
C GLU A 266 -19.66 -11.00 11.83
N PRO A 267 -19.72 -11.99 12.76
CA PRO A 267 -18.95 -13.23 12.64
C PRO A 267 -19.46 -14.13 11.50
N ASP A 268 -20.78 -14.14 11.27
CA ASP A 268 -21.43 -14.94 10.24
C ASP A 268 -21.25 -14.28 8.87
N ALA A 269 -20.45 -14.91 8.00
CA ALA A 269 -20.15 -14.37 6.68
C ALA A 269 -21.40 -14.18 5.78
N GLU A 270 -22.42 -15.02 5.97
CA GLU A 270 -23.68 -14.96 5.21
C GLU A 270 -24.54 -13.74 5.60
N LYS A 271 -24.36 -13.24 6.82
CA LYS A 271 -25.11 -12.09 7.35
C LYS A 271 -24.40 -10.77 7.13
N ARG A 272 -23.12 -10.80 6.73
CA ARG A 272 -22.34 -9.57 6.50
C ARG A 272 -22.94 -8.74 5.38
N LYS A 273 -23.24 -7.48 5.71
CA LYS A 273 -23.67 -6.48 4.74
C LYS A 273 -22.70 -5.30 4.80
N PHE A 274 -22.16 -4.94 3.65
CA PHE A 274 -21.33 -3.75 3.58
C PHE A 274 -22.20 -2.49 3.53
N GLU A 275 -21.98 -1.60 4.48
CA GLU A 275 -22.61 -0.29 4.55
C GLU A 275 -21.52 0.77 4.63
N PRO A 276 -21.53 1.77 3.74
CA PRO A 276 -20.65 2.93 3.87
C PRO A 276 -20.91 3.68 5.18
N VAL A 277 -19.87 4.28 5.74
CA VAL A 277 -19.99 5.11 6.95
C VAL A 277 -19.81 6.57 6.62
N THR A 278 -20.53 7.44 7.34
CA THR A 278 -20.26 8.88 7.32
C THR A 278 -19.00 9.14 8.14
N VAL A 279 -17.96 9.62 7.46
CA VAL A 279 -16.68 9.91 8.13
C VAL A 279 -16.77 11.15 9.01
N LYS A 280 -16.03 11.13 10.12
CA LYS A 280 -15.77 12.30 10.96
C LYS A 280 -14.32 12.76 10.73
N SER A 281 -14.01 13.97 11.17
CA SER A 281 -12.63 14.46 11.13
C SER A 281 -11.71 13.54 11.90
N SER A 282 -10.60 13.13 11.30
CA SER A 282 -9.60 12.23 11.88
C SER A 282 -8.20 12.82 11.73
N VAL A 283 -7.32 12.51 12.68
CA VAL A 283 -5.89 12.81 12.59
C VAL A 283 -5.24 12.01 11.45
N ALA A 284 -5.73 10.80 11.18
CA ALA A 284 -5.31 9.95 10.07
C ALA A 284 -6.03 10.34 8.76
N GLN A 285 -5.78 11.55 8.26
CA GLN A 285 -6.53 12.17 7.17
C GLN A 285 -6.60 11.35 5.89
N ALA A 286 -5.51 10.71 5.46
CA ALA A 286 -5.49 9.92 4.23
C ALA A 286 -6.29 8.61 4.32
N ALA A 287 -6.62 8.15 5.53
CA ALA A 287 -7.47 6.99 5.80
C ALA A 287 -8.96 7.35 6.05
N MET A 288 -9.33 8.62 5.99
CA MET A 288 -10.73 9.09 6.16
C MET A 288 -11.62 8.68 4.98
N ILE A 289 -11.83 7.39 4.80
CA ILE A 289 -12.60 6.83 3.69
C ILE A 289 -13.81 6.05 4.24
N GLY A 290 -15.00 6.56 3.98
CA GLY A 290 -16.26 5.93 4.41
C GLY A 290 -16.77 4.85 3.47
N ASN A 291 -16.32 4.84 2.21
CA ASN A 291 -16.70 3.87 1.19
C ASN A 291 -15.46 3.42 0.40
N PRO A 292 -14.68 2.46 0.92
CA PRO A 292 -13.45 2.00 0.30
C PRO A 292 -13.68 1.38 -1.08
N VAL A 293 -13.04 1.94 -2.09
CA VAL A 293 -13.16 1.46 -3.48
C VAL A 293 -12.77 -0.01 -3.64
N SER A 294 -11.83 -0.49 -2.82
CA SER A 294 -11.33 -1.88 -2.89
C SER A 294 -12.11 -2.86 -2.00
N MET A 295 -13.23 -2.46 -1.38
CA MET A 295 -13.98 -3.33 -0.47
C MET A 295 -14.36 -4.71 -1.07
N PRO A 296 -14.85 -4.81 -2.32
CA PRO A 296 -15.12 -6.12 -2.93
C PRO A 296 -13.86 -7.00 -3.02
N ARG A 297 -12.70 -6.39 -3.27
CA ARG A 297 -11.41 -7.10 -3.32
C ARG A 297 -10.96 -7.55 -1.92
N VAL A 298 -11.21 -6.73 -0.88
CA VAL A 298 -10.96 -7.12 0.51
C VAL A 298 -11.75 -8.37 0.86
N ILE A 299 -13.05 -8.38 0.60
CA ILE A 299 -13.94 -9.53 0.89
C ILE A 299 -13.41 -10.81 0.22
N HIS A 300 -13.10 -10.71 -1.08
CA HIS A 300 -12.57 -11.84 -1.83
C HIS A 300 -11.22 -12.34 -1.28
N LEU A 301 -10.29 -11.44 -1.02
CA LEU A 301 -8.95 -11.81 -0.58
C LEU A 301 -8.92 -12.32 0.86
N VAL A 302 -9.71 -11.76 1.76
CA VAL A 302 -9.82 -12.25 3.15
C VAL A 302 -10.32 -13.70 3.16
N LYS A 303 -11.36 -13.99 2.36
CA LYS A 303 -11.86 -15.37 2.20
C LYS A 303 -10.74 -16.30 1.73
N ARG A 304 -10.13 -15.97 0.58
CA ARG A 304 -9.07 -16.79 -0.03
C ARG A 304 -7.85 -16.95 0.90
N TYR A 305 -7.46 -15.90 1.61
CA TYR A 305 -6.32 -15.91 2.52
C TYR A 305 -6.53 -16.86 3.69
N ASN A 306 -7.71 -16.79 4.32
CA ASN A 306 -8.06 -17.67 5.43
C ASN A 306 -8.26 -19.13 4.97
N GLU A 307 -8.85 -19.35 3.79
CA GLU A 307 -8.96 -20.70 3.18
C GLU A 307 -7.59 -21.28 2.88
N SER A 308 -6.64 -20.50 2.35
CA SER A 308 -5.27 -20.97 2.06
C SER A 308 -4.48 -21.33 3.31
N ALA A 309 -4.77 -20.68 4.43
CA ALA A 309 -4.14 -20.94 5.73
C ALA A 309 -4.87 -22.01 6.57
N ASP A 310 -6.03 -22.47 6.13
CA ASP A 310 -6.95 -23.35 6.86
C ASP A 310 -7.30 -22.84 8.29
N ARG A 311 -7.25 -21.52 8.46
CA ARG A 311 -7.60 -20.83 9.71
C ARG A 311 -7.78 -19.33 9.49
N ARG A 312 -8.35 -18.65 10.47
CA ARG A 312 -8.46 -17.18 10.45
C ARG A 312 -7.08 -16.55 10.62
N MET A 313 -6.63 -15.83 9.59
CA MET A 313 -5.35 -15.09 9.57
C MET A 313 -5.54 -13.59 9.35
N VAL A 314 -6.73 -13.14 8.93
CA VAL A 314 -7.00 -11.72 8.69
C VAL A 314 -7.94 -11.19 9.76
N PHE A 315 -7.51 -10.11 10.42
CA PHE A 315 -8.20 -9.45 11.51
C PHE A 315 -8.35 -7.96 11.24
N PHE A 316 -9.37 -7.35 11.81
CA PHE A 316 -9.57 -5.92 11.73
C PHE A 316 -9.79 -5.36 13.14
N VAL A 317 -9.16 -4.22 13.41
CA VAL A 317 -9.29 -3.52 14.68
C VAL A 317 -9.62 -2.05 14.43
N GLU A 318 -10.31 -1.47 15.39
CA GLU A 318 -10.64 -0.06 15.45
C GLU A 318 -9.83 0.58 16.56
N VAL A 319 -9.35 1.80 16.31
CA VAL A 319 -8.55 2.59 17.26
C VAL A 319 -9.14 3.99 17.43
N SER A 320 -9.00 4.56 18.61
CA SER A 320 -9.44 5.93 18.87
C SER A 320 -8.42 6.95 18.35
N GLU A 321 -8.90 8.16 18.04
CA GLU A 321 -8.04 9.28 17.63
C GLU A 321 -6.94 9.57 18.66
N GLN A 322 -7.26 9.50 19.96
CA GLN A 322 -6.29 9.71 21.03
C GLN A 322 -5.19 8.64 21.01
N ASN A 323 -5.56 7.37 20.85
CA ASN A 323 -4.58 6.28 20.79
C ASN A 323 -3.65 6.42 19.58
N ILE A 324 -4.13 6.88 18.43
CA ILE A 324 -3.31 7.16 17.25
C ILE A 324 -2.23 8.18 17.60
N MET A 325 -2.61 9.31 18.20
CA MET A 325 -1.68 10.38 18.57
C MET A 325 -0.70 9.96 19.66
N ASP A 326 -1.16 9.25 20.69
CA ASP A 326 -0.31 8.76 21.77
C ASP A 326 0.73 7.75 21.27
N CYS A 327 0.36 6.91 20.32
CA CYS A 327 1.24 5.94 19.68
C CYS A 327 2.24 6.62 18.72
N GLU A 328 1.81 7.61 17.94
CA GLU A 328 2.72 8.43 17.12
C GLU A 328 3.79 9.12 18.00
N ILE A 329 3.36 9.78 19.05
CA ILE A 329 4.28 10.44 20.03
C ILE A 329 5.20 9.40 20.67
N ALA A 330 4.70 8.22 21.03
CA ALA A 330 5.50 7.16 21.60
C ALA A 330 6.57 6.65 20.63
N ALA A 331 6.22 6.43 19.35
CA ALA A 331 7.18 6.06 18.31
C ALA A 331 8.26 7.13 18.15
N ASN A 332 7.86 8.40 17.97
CA ASN A 332 8.77 9.53 17.77
C ASN A 332 9.74 9.72 18.95
N ARG A 333 9.26 9.56 20.18
CA ARG A 333 10.10 9.66 21.40
C ARG A 333 11.04 8.46 21.60
N ASN A 334 10.86 7.39 20.83
CA ASN A 334 11.70 6.20 20.86
C ASN A 334 12.57 6.02 19.61
N GLY A 335 12.74 7.09 18.81
CA GLY A 335 13.67 7.14 17.67
C GLY A 335 13.08 6.64 16.36
N HIS A 336 11.75 6.49 16.27
CA HIS A 336 11.06 6.09 15.05
C HIS A 336 10.18 7.24 14.56
N ILE A 337 10.62 7.98 13.54
CA ILE A 337 9.78 9.04 12.96
C ILE A 337 8.58 8.41 12.27
N ALA A 338 7.42 8.55 12.88
CA ALA A 338 6.15 8.09 12.38
C ALA A 338 5.23 9.29 12.09
N CYS A 339 4.44 9.19 11.04
CA CYS A 339 3.29 10.05 10.82
C CYS A 339 2.05 9.48 11.56
N THR A 340 0.92 10.17 11.47
CA THR A 340 -0.35 9.70 12.08
C THR A 340 -0.74 8.28 11.63
N HIS A 341 -0.43 7.87 10.40
CA HIS A 341 -0.71 6.50 9.94
C HIS A 341 0.23 5.46 10.56
N GLY A 342 1.50 5.80 10.81
CA GLY A 342 2.39 4.96 11.61
C GLY A 342 1.91 4.85 13.07
N GLY A 343 1.38 5.94 13.62
CA GLY A 343 0.70 5.97 14.92
C GLY A 343 -0.55 5.06 14.92
N GLU A 344 -1.34 5.09 13.84
CA GLU A 344 -2.50 4.22 13.64
C GLU A 344 -2.11 2.74 13.63
N SER A 345 -1.03 2.36 12.93
CA SER A 345 -0.50 0.99 12.93
C SER A 345 -0.07 0.55 14.33
N LEU A 346 0.64 1.39 15.07
CA LEU A 346 1.09 1.07 16.42
C LEU A 346 -0.08 0.96 17.41
N ALA A 347 -1.09 1.83 17.31
CA ALA A 347 -2.32 1.74 18.09
C ALA A 347 -3.10 0.47 17.77
N GLY A 348 -3.11 0.07 16.48
CA GLY A 348 -3.68 -1.19 16.04
C GLY A 348 -2.97 -2.41 16.61
N LEU A 349 -1.64 -2.40 16.70
CA LEU A 349 -0.86 -3.45 17.35
C LEU A 349 -1.22 -3.57 18.83
N LEU A 350 -1.29 -2.45 19.55
CA LEU A 350 -1.67 -2.43 20.96
C LEU A 350 -3.08 -3.03 21.15
N THR A 351 -4.05 -2.56 20.37
CA THR A 351 -5.42 -3.07 20.41
C THR A 351 -5.50 -4.56 20.04
N ALA A 352 -4.73 -5.03 19.08
CA ALA A 352 -4.69 -6.44 18.70
C ALA A 352 -4.11 -7.31 19.83
N LYS A 353 -3.08 -6.84 20.52
CA LYS A 353 -2.53 -7.50 21.71
C LYS A 353 -3.57 -7.59 22.83
N GLU A 354 -4.21 -6.48 23.17
CA GLU A 354 -5.25 -6.42 24.22
C GLU A 354 -6.43 -7.36 23.93
N ARG A 355 -6.76 -7.58 22.66
CA ARG A 355 -7.82 -8.49 22.21
C ARG A 355 -7.38 -9.95 22.08
N GLY A 356 -6.13 -10.28 22.38
CA GLY A 356 -5.58 -11.63 22.26
C GLY A 356 -5.48 -12.14 20.81
N ILE A 357 -5.38 -11.23 19.83
CA ILE A 357 -5.17 -11.58 18.43
C ILE A 357 -3.72 -12.01 18.18
N LEU A 358 -2.80 -11.47 18.99
CA LEU A 358 -1.37 -11.78 18.94
C LEU A 358 -0.95 -12.58 20.16
N ASP A 359 -0.18 -13.63 19.91
CA ASP A 359 0.52 -14.39 20.94
C ASP A 359 1.84 -13.70 21.33
N GLU A 360 2.32 -13.96 22.53
CA GLU A 360 3.56 -13.33 23.04
C GLU A 360 4.83 -13.68 22.25
N GLN A 361 4.79 -14.79 21.52
CA GLN A 361 5.92 -15.29 20.72
C GLN A 361 5.90 -14.74 19.28
N GLU A 362 4.82 -14.09 18.87
CA GLU A 362 4.69 -13.55 17.53
C GLU A 362 5.42 -12.22 17.39
N ILE A 363 5.94 -11.99 16.19
CA ILE A 363 6.60 -10.74 15.81
C ILE A 363 5.64 -9.91 14.98
N ALA A 364 5.53 -8.61 15.25
CA ALA A 364 4.73 -7.72 14.43
C ALA A 364 5.60 -6.85 13.52
N ILE A 365 5.12 -6.64 12.28
CA ILE A 365 5.70 -5.71 11.30
C ILE A 365 4.64 -4.62 11.03
N LEU A 366 4.99 -3.37 11.28
CA LEU A 366 4.11 -2.22 11.14
C LEU A 366 4.46 -1.42 9.87
N ASP A 367 3.43 -1.15 9.06
CA ASP A 367 3.52 -0.20 7.95
C ASP A 367 3.42 1.25 8.45
#